data_93172e9b516182361d83140562177460
#
_entry.id   93172e9b516182361d83140562177460
#
_cell.length_a   1.000
_cell.length_b   1.000
_cell.length_c   1.000
_cell.angle_alpha   90.00
_cell.angle_beta   90.00
_cell.angle_gamma   90.00
#
_symmetry.space_group_name_H-M   'P 1'
#
loop_
_entity.id
_entity.type
_entity.pdbx_description
1 polymer ?
#
loop_
_entity_poly.entity_id
_entity_poly.type
_entity_poly.pdbx_seq_one_letter_code
_entity_poly.pdbx_strand_id
1 'polypeptide(L)'
;MKLVRIPAEQLDTVWSLIEKDIKDALAYSGNLTSSSFVLEKSKENKFQVWVLWDKDKKTTREKYFGVVVTELIKRELGKVCHIYIMTGRQRHKWQFLVKDIEQFAIDEDCL
;
A
#
# COMPACT_ATOMS: atom_id res chain seq x y z
N MET A 1 15.10 -6.37 -0.29
CA MET A 1 13.87 -5.58 -0.43
C MET A 1 12.72 -6.30 0.24
N LYS A 2 11.91 -5.58 0.99
CA LYS A 2 10.77 -6.12 1.71
C LYS A 2 9.54 -5.25 1.53
N LEU A 3 8.38 -5.87 1.64
CA LEU A 3 7.10 -5.18 1.70
C LEU A 3 6.76 -5.00 3.19
N VAL A 4 6.67 -3.76 3.65
CA VAL A 4 6.46 -3.43 5.06
C VAL A 4 5.12 -2.74 5.23
N ARG A 5 4.26 -3.30 6.06
CA ARG A 5 2.99 -2.66 6.40
C ARG A 5 3.24 -1.52 7.39
N ILE A 6 2.65 -0.36 7.11
CA ILE A 6 2.80 0.82 7.97
C ILE A 6 1.62 0.89 8.93
N PRO A 7 1.87 0.84 10.25
CA PRO A 7 0.79 1.00 11.22
C PRO A 7 0.10 2.36 11.07
N ALA A 8 -1.19 2.41 11.39
CA ALA A 8 -1.98 3.63 11.24
C ALA A 8 -1.38 4.82 11.99
N GLU A 9 -0.83 4.59 13.16
CA GLU A 9 -0.23 5.63 14.00
C GLU A 9 1.08 6.19 13.44
N GLN A 10 1.69 5.52 12.47
CA GLN A 10 2.94 5.96 11.85
C GLN A 10 2.74 6.57 10.46
N LEU A 11 1.52 6.60 9.96
CA LEU A 11 1.23 7.06 8.60
C LEU A 11 1.65 8.51 8.36
N ASP A 12 1.41 9.39 9.33
CA ASP A 12 1.80 10.80 9.18
C ASP A 12 3.30 10.98 9.00
N THR A 13 4.09 10.12 9.66
CA THR A 13 5.56 10.17 9.58
C THR A 13 6.07 9.84 8.18
N VAL A 14 5.44 8.90 7.49
CA VAL A 14 5.89 8.44 6.18
C VAL A 14 5.10 9.05 5.02
N TRP A 15 4.01 9.77 5.30
CA TRP A 15 3.10 10.25 4.26
C TRP A 15 3.78 11.13 3.23
N SER A 16 4.64 12.04 3.66
CA SER A 16 5.36 12.92 2.73
C SER A 16 6.23 12.15 1.74
N LEU A 17 6.69 10.96 2.11
CA LEU A 17 7.52 10.11 1.26
C LEU A 17 6.69 9.43 0.16
N ILE A 18 5.45 9.06 0.45
CA ILE A 18 4.62 8.23 -0.43
C ILE A 18 3.50 8.98 -1.12
N GLU A 19 3.15 10.19 -0.66
CA GLU A 19 1.98 10.93 -1.14
C GLU A 19 2.00 11.18 -2.65
N LYS A 20 3.17 11.53 -3.19
CA LYS A 20 3.28 11.81 -4.63
C LYS A 20 2.90 10.59 -5.46
N ASP A 21 3.41 9.43 -5.09
CA ASP A 21 3.12 8.21 -5.82
C ASP A 21 1.64 7.85 -5.72
N ILE A 22 1.04 8.08 -4.57
CA ILE A 22 -0.40 7.86 -4.38
C ILE A 22 -1.20 8.83 -5.25
N LYS A 23 -0.84 10.10 -5.25
CA LYS A 23 -1.51 11.11 -6.11
C LYS A 23 -1.39 10.77 -7.58
N ASP A 24 -0.21 10.37 -8.02
CA ASP A 24 0.03 10.00 -9.41
C ASP A 24 -0.82 8.79 -9.82
N ALA A 25 -0.89 7.77 -8.96
CA ALA A 25 -1.70 6.59 -9.21
C ALA A 25 -3.19 6.93 -9.29
N LEU A 26 -3.68 7.79 -8.40
CA LEU A 26 -5.08 8.21 -8.39
C LEU A 26 -5.43 9.04 -9.63
N ALA A 27 -4.53 9.92 -10.05
CA ALA A 27 -4.72 10.71 -11.27
C ALA A 27 -4.81 9.81 -12.49
N TYR A 28 -3.99 8.76 -12.53
CA TYR A 28 -3.98 7.80 -13.63
C TYR A 28 -5.29 7.03 -13.73
N SER A 29 -5.94 6.76 -12.60
CA SER A 29 -7.20 6.01 -12.56
C SER A 29 -8.45 6.90 -12.63
N GLY A 30 -8.32 8.19 -12.99
CA GLY A 30 -9.46 9.07 -13.24
C GLY A 30 -9.79 10.09 -12.17
N ASN A 31 -8.95 10.24 -11.15
CA ASN A 31 -9.10 11.28 -10.12
C ASN A 31 -10.42 11.24 -9.33
N LEU A 32 -10.99 10.06 -9.16
CA LEU A 32 -12.24 9.94 -8.40
C LEU A 32 -12.03 9.90 -6.88
N THR A 33 -10.78 9.83 -6.44
CA THR A 33 -10.42 9.74 -5.02
C THR A 33 -9.23 10.65 -4.76
N SER A 34 -9.19 11.28 -3.61
CA SER A 34 -8.07 12.13 -3.21
C SER A 34 -7.07 11.36 -2.34
N SER A 35 -5.81 11.85 -2.30
CA SER A 35 -4.81 11.28 -1.39
C SER A 35 -5.21 11.47 0.07
N SER A 36 -5.92 12.55 0.37
CA SER A 36 -6.45 12.80 1.73
C SER A 36 -7.45 11.73 2.15
N PHE A 37 -8.30 11.30 1.23
CA PHE A 37 -9.25 10.23 1.48
C PHE A 37 -8.53 8.91 1.79
N VAL A 38 -7.48 8.61 1.02
CA VAL A 38 -6.68 7.39 1.24
C VAL A 38 -6.02 7.45 2.62
N LEU A 39 -5.46 8.58 3.00
CA LEU A 39 -4.83 8.75 4.32
C LEU A 39 -5.86 8.55 5.44
N GLU A 40 -7.02 9.16 5.32
CA GLU A 40 -8.08 9.06 6.30
C GLU A 40 -8.54 7.61 6.49
N LYS A 41 -8.80 6.91 5.39
CA LYS A 41 -9.23 5.51 5.45
C LYS A 41 -8.14 4.59 5.99
N SER A 42 -6.88 4.92 5.72
CA SER A 42 -5.75 4.16 6.24
C SER A 42 -5.60 4.36 7.75
N LYS A 43 -5.83 5.58 8.25
CA LYS A 43 -5.83 5.85 9.69
C LYS A 43 -6.97 5.12 10.43
N GLU A 44 -8.07 4.89 9.73
CA GLU A 44 -9.20 4.14 10.26
C GLU A 44 -9.03 2.61 10.13
N ASN A 45 -7.90 2.16 9.61
CA ASN A 45 -7.60 0.76 9.33
C ASN A 45 -8.54 0.11 8.28
N LYS A 46 -9.25 0.91 7.52
CA LYS A 46 -10.07 0.42 6.40
C LYS A 46 -9.23 0.12 5.18
N PHE A 47 -8.16 0.91 4.98
CA PHE A 47 -7.12 0.64 4.01
C PHE A 47 -5.84 0.24 4.75
N GLN A 48 -5.02 -0.56 4.12
CA GLN A 48 -3.70 -0.94 4.61
C GLN A 48 -2.67 -0.38 3.65
N VAL A 49 -1.68 0.32 4.20
CA VAL A 49 -0.59 0.91 3.42
C VAL A 49 0.67 0.07 3.59
N TRP A 50 1.25 -0.34 2.48
CA TRP A 50 2.47 -1.14 2.44
C TRP A 50 3.52 -0.36 1.66
N VAL A 51 4.74 -0.34 2.16
CA VAL A 51 5.87 0.33 1.51
C VAL A 51 6.90 -0.72 1.11
N LEU A 52 7.39 -0.60 -0.12
CA LEU A 52 8.50 -1.42 -0.61
C LEU A 52 9.79 -0.76 -0.17
N TRP A 53 10.54 -1.45 0.66
CA TRP A 53 11.66 -0.89 1.38
C TRP A 53 12.89 -1.76 1.27
N ASP A 54 14.03 -1.15 0.92
CA ASP A 54 15.32 -1.82 0.86
C ASP A 54 16.25 -1.22 1.91
N LYS A 55 16.42 -1.90 3.03
CA LYS A 55 17.22 -1.45 4.16
C LYS A 55 18.71 -1.35 3.85
N ASP A 56 19.17 -1.99 2.79
CA ASP A 56 20.60 -2.01 2.42
C ASP A 56 21.04 -0.75 1.68
N LYS A 57 20.10 0.09 1.29
CA LYS A 57 20.41 1.40 0.69
C LYS A 57 20.76 2.42 1.77
N LYS A 58 21.39 3.53 1.36
CA LYS A 58 21.96 4.49 2.32
C LYS A 58 20.97 5.53 2.83
N THR A 59 20.17 6.11 1.93
CA THR A 59 19.25 7.19 2.29
C THR A 59 17.82 6.71 2.30
N THR A 60 16.95 7.41 3.03
CA THR A 60 15.52 7.11 3.07
C THR A 60 14.91 7.09 1.68
N ARG A 61 15.28 8.08 0.84
CA ARG A 61 14.78 8.16 -0.54
C ARG A 61 15.23 6.97 -1.38
N GLU A 62 16.47 6.51 -1.21
CA GLU A 62 16.97 5.35 -1.94
C GLU A 62 16.33 4.04 -1.45
N LYS A 63 15.98 3.97 -0.18
CA LYS A 63 15.36 2.78 0.41
C LYS A 63 13.93 2.57 -0.05
N TYR A 64 13.24 3.65 -0.41
CA TYR A 64 11.85 3.60 -0.83
C TYR A 64 11.72 3.24 -2.31
N PHE A 65 10.99 2.18 -2.62
CA PHE A 65 10.79 1.72 -3.99
C PHE A 65 9.36 1.82 -4.48
N GLY A 66 8.41 1.87 -3.59
CA GLY A 66 7.02 1.96 -4.01
C GLY A 66 6.04 1.79 -2.87
N VAL A 67 4.77 1.93 -3.20
CA VAL A 67 3.67 1.83 -2.24
C VAL A 67 2.56 0.97 -2.80
N VAL A 68 1.96 0.17 -1.93
CA VAL A 68 0.77 -0.63 -2.22
C VAL A 68 -0.28 -0.27 -1.19
N VAL A 69 -1.50 -0.05 -1.64
CA VAL A 69 -2.64 0.17 -0.75
C VAL A 69 -3.65 -0.94 -0.99
N THR A 70 -4.02 -1.64 0.06
CA THR A 70 -5.03 -2.69 0.00
C THR A 70 -6.26 -2.28 0.82
N GLU A 71 -7.40 -2.89 0.50
CA GLU A 71 -8.59 -2.72 1.32
C GLU A 71 -9.27 -4.09 1.51
N LEU A 72 -9.84 -4.28 2.68
CA LEU A 72 -10.61 -5.48 2.99
C LEU A 72 -12.08 -5.14 2.77
N ILE A 73 -12.72 -5.85 1.84
CA ILE A 73 -14.11 -5.59 1.47
C ILE A 73 -14.95 -6.78 1.89
N LYS A 74 -15.98 -6.52 2.70
CA LYS A 74 -16.95 -7.54 3.06
C LYS A 74 -17.96 -7.69 1.93
N ARG A 75 -18.17 -8.93 1.52
CA ARG A 75 -19.18 -9.29 0.53
C ARG A 75 -20.16 -10.26 1.19
N GLU A 76 -21.30 -10.51 0.53
CA GLU A 76 -22.34 -11.40 1.03
C GLU A 76 -21.79 -12.79 1.39
N LEU A 77 -20.94 -13.35 0.53
CA LEU A 77 -20.43 -14.71 0.68
C LEU A 77 -19.02 -14.77 1.26
N GLY A 78 -18.47 -13.64 1.72
CA GLY A 78 -17.16 -13.62 2.31
C GLY A 78 -16.45 -12.28 2.17
N LYS A 79 -15.20 -12.25 2.65
CA LYS A 79 -14.36 -11.06 2.63
C LYS A 79 -13.33 -11.20 1.53
N VAL A 80 -13.00 -10.11 0.84
CA VAL A 80 -11.94 -10.09 -0.17
C VAL A 80 -10.93 -9.01 0.16
N CYS A 81 -9.67 -9.26 -0.23
CA CYS A 81 -8.61 -8.26 -0.13
C CYS A 81 -8.38 -7.69 -1.54
N HIS A 82 -8.65 -6.40 -1.71
CA HIS A 82 -8.52 -5.70 -2.97
C HIS A 82 -7.26 -4.86 -2.98
N ILE A 83 -6.44 -5.00 -4.02
CA ILE A 83 -5.28 -4.12 -4.21
C ILE A 83 -5.78 -2.85 -4.89
N TYR A 84 -5.86 -1.78 -4.12
CA TYR A 84 -6.42 -0.50 -4.57
C TYR A 84 -5.39 0.33 -5.34
N ILE A 85 -4.15 0.38 -4.84
CA ILE A 85 -3.04 1.08 -5.48
C ILE A 85 -1.81 0.18 -5.45
N MET A 86 -1.08 0.14 -6.55
CA MET A 86 0.21 -0.53 -6.64
C MET A 86 1.08 0.29 -7.57
N THR A 87 2.05 0.99 -7.03
CA THR A 87 2.91 1.88 -7.80
C THR A 87 4.31 1.92 -7.22
N GLY A 88 5.31 2.17 -8.08
CA GLY A 88 6.68 2.26 -7.64
C GLY A 88 7.67 1.98 -8.75
N ARG A 89 8.96 1.96 -8.37
CA ARG A 89 10.09 1.75 -9.27
C ARG A 89 10.45 0.27 -9.32
N GLN A 90 11.04 -0.16 -10.45
CA GLN A 90 11.58 -1.50 -10.62
C GLN A 90 10.57 -2.61 -10.26
N ARG A 91 9.36 -2.46 -10.77
CA ARG A 91 8.24 -3.37 -10.46
C ARG A 91 8.61 -4.85 -10.68
N HIS A 92 9.43 -5.15 -11.68
CA HIS A 92 9.85 -6.51 -11.98
C HIS A 92 10.65 -7.16 -10.85
N LYS A 93 11.26 -6.37 -9.96
CA LYS A 93 12.04 -6.88 -8.84
C LYS A 93 11.20 -7.22 -7.61
N TRP A 94 10.00 -6.66 -7.51
CA TRP A 94 9.22 -6.81 -6.30
C TRP A 94 7.83 -7.40 -6.48
N GLN A 95 7.43 -7.71 -7.72
CA GLN A 95 6.11 -8.28 -7.92
C GLN A 95 5.93 -9.64 -7.22
N PHE A 96 7.01 -10.39 -6.97
CA PHE A 96 6.92 -11.64 -6.20
C PHE A 96 6.58 -11.38 -4.73
N LEU A 97 6.80 -10.17 -4.22
CA LEU A 97 6.46 -9.80 -2.85
C LEU A 97 4.95 -9.67 -2.64
N VAL A 98 4.18 -9.70 -3.71
CA VAL A 98 2.72 -9.74 -3.62
C VAL A 98 2.26 -10.96 -2.82
N LYS A 99 3.09 -11.99 -2.73
CA LYS A 99 2.81 -13.15 -1.88
C LYS A 99 2.59 -12.76 -0.42
N ASP A 100 3.25 -11.70 0.06
CA ASP A 100 3.05 -11.21 1.42
C ASP A 100 1.64 -10.66 1.61
N ILE A 101 1.10 -10.02 0.57
CA ILE A 101 -0.28 -9.52 0.58
C ILE A 101 -1.25 -10.69 0.51
N GLU A 102 -0.94 -11.71 -0.29
CA GLU A 102 -1.76 -12.92 -0.35
C GLU A 102 -1.81 -13.61 1.01
N GLN A 103 -0.67 -13.68 1.71
CA GLN A 103 -0.62 -14.27 3.05
C GLN A 103 -1.43 -13.43 4.04
N PHE A 104 -1.33 -12.09 3.95
CA PHE A 104 -2.15 -11.19 4.74
C PHE A 104 -3.64 -11.46 4.51
N ALA A 105 -4.04 -11.62 3.25
CA ALA A 105 -5.43 -11.89 2.91
C ALA A 105 -5.91 -13.22 3.51
N ILE A 106 -5.06 -14.25 3.48
CA ILE A 106 -5.37 -15.54 4.09
C ILE A 106 -5.51 -15.37 5.61
N ASP A 107 -4.59 -14.66 6.25
CA ASP A 107 -4.61 -14.43 7.69
C ASP A 107 -5.85 -13.64 8.13
N GLU A 108 -6.42 -12.82 7.24
CA GLU A 108 -7.64 -12.06 7.48
C GLU A 108 -8.90 -12.79 7.01
N ASP A 109 -8.80 -14.08 6.72
CA ASP A 109 -9.91 -14.93 6.28
C ASP A 109 -10.56 -14.46 4.96
N CYS A 110 -9.79 -13.90 4.04
CA CYS A 110 -10.27 -13.51 2.72
C CYS A 110 -10.40 -14.74 1.81
N LEU A 111 -11.31 -14.61 0.86
CA LEU A 111 -11.53 -15.63 -0.16
C LEU A 111 -10.48 -15.56 -1.28
#